data_8013124e84a356cc074e15eb72af51fb
#
_entry.id   8013124e84a356cc074e15eb72af51fb
#
_cell.length_a   1.000
_cell.length_b   1.000
_cell.length_c   1.000
_cell.angle_alpha   90.00
_cell.angle_beta   90.00
_cell.angle_gamma   90.00
#
_symmetry.space_group_name_H-M   'P 1'
#
loop_
_entity.id
_entity.type
_entity.pdbx_description
1 polymer ?
#
loop_
_entity_poly.entity_id
_entity_poly.type
_entity_poly.pdbx_seq_one_letter_code
_entity_poly.pdbx_strand_id
1 'polypeptide(L)'
;MRAAAELLIVATFDPLLHLEDAGAAALVMHSLFEEDVVNDERMMDRFLVNPETFGESAGHLPADAGYQSKLDTYLAQIEHLKARLSIPVIASLNGSSLSGWVELGREMEAAGADALELNAWYMASDPALAGTALEERYLALLRELKTVVSIPVTMKLSPFFSSLPNFVAQVEAAGGAGVSLFNRFFQPDIDLDTLSVVDRVQLSTPADGLLTMRWIALLRGHTGLSLAATGGVHGADDALK
;
A
#
# COMPACT_ATOMS: atom_id res chain seq x y z
N MET A 1 1.24 -6.30 -24.30
CA MET A 1 1.00 -5.54 -23.09
C MET A 1 0.08 -6.40 -22.22
N ARG A 2 0.58 -7.01 -21.16
CA ARG A 2 -0.25 -7.81 -20.23
C ARG A 2 -0.79 -6.86 -19.17
N ALA A 3 -2.11 -6.80 -19.01
CA ALA A 3 -2.72 -6.07 -17.92
C ALA A 3 -2.43 -6.83 -16.62
N ALA A 4 -1.83 -6.16 -15.64
CA ALA A 4 -1.75 -6.66 -14.28
C ALA A 4 -3.11 -6.44 -13.62
N ALA A 5 -3.72 -7.49 -13.08
CA ALA A 5 -4.92 -7.38 -12.29
C ALA A 5 -4.52 -7.16 -10.83
N GLU A 6 -4.91 -6.02 -10.26
CA GLU A 6 -4.79 -5.77 -8.84
C GLU A 6 -5.96 -6.43 -8.11
N LEU A 7 -5.65 -7.30 -7.15
CA LEU A 7 -6.66 -7.92 -6.31
C LEU A 7 -6.39 -7.56 -4.86
N LEU A 8 -7.31 -6.84 -4.23
CA LEU A 8 -7.28 -6.54 -2.81
C LEU A 8 -7.68 -7.79 -2.04
N ILE A 9 -6.79 -8.35 -1.22
CA ILE A 9 -7.00 -9.64 -0.62
C ILE A 9 -6.96 -9.63 0.90
N VAL A 10 -7.98 -10.28 1.42
CA VAL A 10 -8.23 -10.57 2.82
C VAL A 10 -7.47 -11.83 3.24
N ALA A 11 -6.74 -11.71 4.30
CA ALA A 11 -6.34 -12.61 5.40
C ALA A 11 -6.21 -14.14 5.24
N THR A 12 -6.47 -14.80 4.13
CA THR A 12 -6.23 -16.25 3.98
C THR A 12 -5.48 -16.56 2.69
N PHE A 13 -4.39 -17.34 2.80
CA PHE A 13 -3.41 -17.59 1.74
C PHE A 13 -3.91 -18.45 0.58
N ASP A 14 -4.80 -19.40 0.84
CA ASP A 14 -5.22 -20.36 -0.16
C ASP A 14 -5.91 -19.76 -1.39
N PRO A 15 -6.76 -18.70 -1.28
CA PRO A 15 -7.35 -18.07 -2.46
C PRO A 15 -6.34 -17.38 -3.37
N LEU A 16 -5.18 -16.95 -2.85
CA LEU A 16 -4.15 -16.25 -3.63
C LEU A 16 -3.45 -17.15 -4.64
N LEU A 17 -3.24 -18.39 -4.28
CA LEU A 17 -2.61 -19.38 -5.16
C LEU A 17 -3.48 -19.67 -6.40
N HIS A 18 -4.81 -19.61 -6.24
CA HIS A 18 -5.74 -19.81 -7.36
C HIS A 18 -5.78 -18.64 -8.34
N LEU A 19 -5.25 -17.48 -7.98
CA LEU A 19 -5.22 -16.33 -8.89
C LEU A 19 -4.24 -16.52 -10.03
N GLU A 20 -3.09 -17.11 -9.76
CA GLU A 20 -2.14 -17.48 -10.82
C GLU A 20 -2.77 -18.47 -11.79
N ASP A 21 -3.43 -19.51 -11.28
CA ASP A 21 -4.17 -20.49 -12.09
C ASP A 21 -5.28 -19.83 -12.94
N ALA A 22 -5.90 -18.78 -12.40
CA ALA A 22 -6.90 -17.98 -13.11
C ALA A 22 -6.28 -16.99 -14.12
N GLY A 23 -4.96 -16.90 -14.21
CA GLY A 23 -4.24 -16.10 -15.22
C GLY A 23 -3.80 -14.72 -14.73
N ALA A 24 -3.76 -14.46 -13.42
CA ALA A 24 -3.16 -13.24 -12.87
C ALA A 24 -1.68 -13.14 -13.29
N ALA A 25 -1.25 -11.94 -13.71
CA ALA A 25 0.12 -11.70 -14.17
C ALA A 25 1.04 -11.18 -13.07
N ALA A 26 0.49 -10.68 -11.98
CA ALA A 26 1.20 -10.24 -10.77
C ALA A 26 0.21 -10.19 -9.61
N LEU A 27 0.72 -10.21 -8.39
CA LEU A 27 -0.04 -10.04 -7.16
C LEU A 27 0.43 -8.79 -6.44
N VAL A 28 -0.50 -7.88 -6.11
CA VAL A 28 -0.24 -6.76 -5.19
C VAL A 28 -0.82 -7.12 -3.83
N MET A 29 0.02 -7.08 -2.80
CA MET A 29 -0.41 -7.38 -1.44
C MET A 29 -1.19 -6.18 -0.84
N HIS A 30 -1.93 -6.44 0.24
CA HIS A 30 -2.51 -5.36 1.03
C HIS A 30 -1.40 -4.46 1.59
N SER A 31 -1.72 -3.18 1.80
CA SER A 31 -0.72 -2.27 2.37
C SER A 31 -0.43 -2.59 3.83
N LEU A 32 0.86 -2.67 4.17
CA LEU A 32 1.31 -2.61 5.56
C LEU A 32 1.30 -1.15 5.99
N PHE A 33 0.66 -0.86 7.12
CA PHE A 33 0.61 0.49 7.67
C PHE A 33 1.73 0.67 8.70
N GLU A 34 2.53 1.71 8.54
CA GLU A 34 3.61 2.06 9.48
C GLU A 34 3.07 2.26 10.90
N GLU A 35 1.90 2.90 11.03
CA GLU A 35 1.26 3.12 12.32
C GLU A 35 0.92 1.81 13.03
N ASP A 36 0.59 0.78 12.28
CA ASP A 36 0.33 -0.55 12.82
C ASP A 36 1.60 -1.19 13.37
N VAL A 37 2.72 -1.06 12.66
CA VAL A 37 4.03 -1.57 13.10
C VAL A 37 4.50 -0.83 14.35
N VAL A 38 4.46 0.50 14.35
CA VAL A 38 4.85 1.33 15.49
C VAL A 38 3.98 1.08 16.73
N ASN A 39 2.68 0.88 16.54
CA ASN A 39 1.79 0.56 17.66
C ASN A 39 2.08 -0.84 18.23
N ASP A 40 2.42 -1.78 17.39
CA ASP A 40 2.81 -3.12 17.77
C ASP A 40 4.09 -3.10 18.63
N GLU A 41 5.12 -2.38 18.18
CA GLU A 41 6.37 -2.17 18.91
C GLU A 41 6.13 -1.50 20.27
N ARG A 42 5.33 -0.45 20.33
CA ARG A 42 4.97 0.23 21.59
C ARG A 42 4.20 -0.66 22.55
N MET A 43 3.35 -1.53 22.03
CA MET A 43 2.65 -2.53 22.84
C MET A 43 3.64 -3.54 23.41
N MET A 44 4.58 -4.02 22.60
CA MET A 44 5.66 -4.91 23.04
C MET A 44 6.51 -4.27 24.14
N ASP A 45 6.99 -3.05 23.93
CA ASP A 45 7.78 -2.32 24.92
C ASP A 45 7.02 -2.16 26.24
N ARG A 46 5.73 -1.85 26.17
CA ARG A 46 4.90 -1.64 27.37
C ARG A 46 4.66 -2.93 28.16
N PHE A 47 4.54 -4.07 27.49
CA PHE A 47 4.22 -5.35 28.14
C PHE A 47 5.46 -6.18 28.48
N LEU A 48 6.56 -6.07 27.73
CA LEU A 48 7.75 -6.89 27.91
C LEU A 48 8.87 -6.16 28.66
N VAL A 49 9.01 -4.85 28.55
CA VAL A 49 10.11 -4.08 29.12
C VAL A 49 9.78 -3.45 30.46
N ASN A 50 8.50 -3.41 30.88
CA ASN A 50 8.10 -2.80 32.14
C ASN A 50 7.63 -3.83 33.19
N PRO A 51 8.55 -4.60 33.82
CA PRO A 51 8.22 -5.60 34.84
C PRO A 51 7.73 -4.98 36.17
N GLU A 52 7.84 -3.65 36.35
CA GLU A 52 7.49 -3.01 37.63
C GLU A 52 5.98 -2.91 37.88
N THR A 53 5.14 -3.16 36.88
CA THR A 53 3.67 -3.08 37.05
C THR A 53 3.01 -4.37 37.54
N PHE A 54 3.73 -5.50 37.55
CA PHE A 54 3.19 -6.80 37.95
C PHE A 54 4.11 -7.54 38.94
N GLY A 55 4.24 -6.98 40.12
CA GLY A 55 5.19 -7.43 41.16
C GLY A 55 5.05 -8.88 41.66
N GLU A 56 4.04 -9.65 41.29
CA GLU A 56 3.88 -11.06 41.70
C GLU A 56 3.56 -12.03 40.55
N SER A 57 3.29 -11.55 39.35
CA SER A 57 2.96 -12.42 38.21
C SER A 57 4.08 -12.57 37.16
N ALA A 58 5.25 -12.00 37.41
CA ALA A 58 6.41 -12.09 36.50
C ALA A 58 6.93 -13.52 36.25
N GLY A 59 6.44 -14.50 37.02
CA GLY A 59 6.77 -15.93 36.87
C GLY A 59 5.80 -16.71 35.99
N HIS A 60 4.73 -16.09 35.46
CA HIS A 60 3.69 -16.77 34.69
C HIS A 60 3.45 -16.19 33.30
N LEU A 61 4.26 -15.22 32.86
CA LEU A 61 4.28 -14.90 31.44
C LEU A 61 4.93 -16.07 30.71
N PRO A 62 4.28 -16.67 29.69
CA PRO A 62 4.93 -17.69 28.87
C PRO A 62 6.18 -17.04 28.27
N ALA A 63 7.35 -17.44 28.76
CA ALA A 63 8.57 -17.21 28.03
C ALA A 63 8.34 -17.88 26.67
N ASP A 64 8.44 -17.13 25.61
CA ASP A 64 8.36 -17.69 24.24
C ASP A 64 6.98 -18.19 23.74
N ALA A 65 5.89 -17.56 24.06
CA ALA A 65 4.71 -17.69 23.23
C ALA A 65 4.96 -16.86 21.97
N GLY A 66 5.46 -17.50 20.91
CA GLY A 66 5.86 -16.95 19.61
C GLY A 66 5.01 -15.76 19.12
N TYR A 67 5.20 -14.61 19.77
CA TYR A 67 4.57 -13.38 19.34
C TYR A 67 5.20 -13.00 18.01
N GLN A 68 4.39 -12.95 16.97
CA GLN A 68 4.79 -12.43 15.68
C GLN A 68 4.24 -11.01 15.56
N SER A 69 5.12 -10.07 15.31
CA SER A 69 4.71 -8.70 15.00
C SER A 69 3.91 -8.68 13.68
N LYS A 70 3.17 -7.59 13.44
CA LYS A 70 2.50 -7.40 12.15
C LYS A 70 3.50 -7.38 11.00
N LEU A 71 4.67 -6.82 11.24
CA LEU A 71 5.77 -6.82 10.27
C LEU A 71 6.27 -8.25 10.00
N ASP A 72 6.61 -9.03 11.03
CA ASP A 72 7.05 -10.42 10.86
C ASP A 72 6.02 -11.25 10.09
N THR A 73 4.74 -11.06 10.42
CA THR A 73 3.64 -11.73 9.72
C THR A 73 3.59 -11.33 8.25
N TYR A 74 3.77 -10.04 7.94
CA TYR A 74 3.75 -9.54 6.57
C TYR A 74 4.95 -10.05 5.76
N LEU A 75 6.15 -10.04 6.33
CA LEU A 75 7.36 -10.56 5.70
C LEU A 75 7.24 -12.07 5.44
N ALA A 76 6.78 -12.85 6.42
CA ALA A 76 6.51 -14.27 6.25
C ALA A 76 5.47 -14.54 5.13
N GLN A 77 4.51 -13.63 4.93
CA GLN A 77 3.57 -13.71 3.83
C GLN A 77 4.25 -13.53 2.47
N ILE A 78 5.16 -12.56 2.35
CA ILE A 78 5.95 -12.38 1.12
C ILE A 78 6.73 -13.65 0.80
N GLU A 79 7.49 -14.17 1.76
CA GLU A 79 8.27 -15.40 1.60
C GLU A 79 7.41 -16.59 1.18
N HIS A 80 6.26 -16.75 1.83
CA HIS A 80 5.33 -17.83 1.52
C HIS A 80 4.76 -17.73 0.09
N LEU A 81 4.36 -16.53 -0.33
CA LEU A 81 3.86 -16.30 -1.69
C LEU A 81 4.96 -16.53 -2.72
N LYS A 82 6.16 -16.02 -2.47
CA LYS A 82 7.32 -16.20 -3.36
C LYS A 82 7.75 -17.65 -3.51
N ALA A 83 7.59 -18.47 -2.47
CA ALA A 83 7.89 -19.90 -2.52
C ALA A 83 6.88 -20.70 -3.36
N ARG A 84 5.68 -20.17 -3.62
CA ARG A 84 4.58 -20.90 -4.25
C ARG A 84 4.11 -20.32 -5.58
N LEU A 85 4.29 -19.02 -5.80
CA LEU A 85 3.87 -18.33 -7.01
C LEU A 85 5.06 -18.13 -7.95
N SER A 86 4.83 -18.26 -9.25
CA SER A 86 5.80 -17.92 -10.30
C SER A 86 5.63 -16.47 -10.80
N ILE A 87 4.48 -15.87 -10.52
CA ILE A 87 4.18 -14.45 -10.84
C ILE A 87 4.83 -13.49 -9.85
N PRO A 88 5.14 -12.25 -10.26
CA PRO A 88 5.66 -11.24 -9.35
C PRO A 88 4.74 -10.96 -8.16
N VAL A 89 5.35 -10.82 -6.99
CA VAL A 89 4.70 -10.39 -5.75
C VAL A 89 5.15 -8.96 -5.45
N ILE A 90 4.19 -8.03 -5.42
CA ILE A 90 4.40 -6.62 -5.17
C ILE A 90 3.95 -6.32 -3.75
N ALA A 91 4.88 -5.97 -2.88
CA ALA A 91 4.56 -5.56 -1.52
C ALA A 91 4.03 -4.12 -1.52
N SER A 92 3.06 -3.81 -0.66
CA SER A 92 2.46 -2.49 -0.57
C SER A 92 2.69 -1.89 0.81
N LEU A 93 3.07 -0.63 0.85
CA LEU A 93 3.47 0.09 2.05
C LEU A 93 2.70 1.40 2.16
N ASN A 94 2.14 1.68 3.33
CA ASN A 94 1.52 2.94 3.67
C ASN A 94 2.13 3.47 4.97
N GLY A 95 2.50 4.75 5.03
CA GLY A 95 3.05 5.35 6.22
C GLY A 95 3.13 6.87 6.16
N SER A 96 3.60 7.44 7.24
CA SER A 96 3.62 8.88 7.47
C SER A 96 5.03 9.45 7.72
N SER A 97 6.02 8.60 8.08
CA SER A 97 7.38 9.02 8.39
C SER A 97 8.40 8.56 7.35
N LEU A 98 9.39 9.41 7.05
CA LEU A 98 10.45 9.08 6.07
C LEU A 98 11.31 7.90 6.53
N SER A 99 11.66 7.81 7.81
CA SER A 99 12.58 6.79 8.32
C SER A 99 12.00 5.38 8.34
N GLY A 100 10.73 5.23 8.75
CA GLY A 100 10.05 3.93 8.80
C GLY A 100 9.89 3.28 7.44
N TRP A 101 9.56 4.07 6.41
CA TRP A 101 9.37 3.56 5.05
C TRP A 101 10.63 2.96 4.43
N VAL A 102 11.77 3.55 4.71
CA VAL A 102 13.07 3.11 4.16
C VAL A 102 13.44 1.75 4.72
N GLU A 103 13.26 1.55 6.02
CA GLU A 103 13.56 0.29 6.70
C GLU A 103 12.60 -0.81 6.27
N LEU A 104 11.29 -0.55 6.33
CA LEU A 104 10.27 -1.50 5.89
C LEU A 104 10.43 -1.89 4.43
N GLY A 105 10.76 -0.94 3.54
CA GLY A 105 11.01 -1.24 2.14
C GLY A 105 12.20 -2.18 1.91
N ARG A 106 13.27 -2.01 2.69
CA ARG A 106 14.45 -2.90 2.64
C ARG A 106 14.10 -4.32 3.10
N GLU A 107 13.33 -4.45 4.18
CA GLU A 107 12.91 -5.74 4.71
C GLU A 107 11.98 -6.48 3.75
N MET A 108 11.05 -5.76 3.11
CA MET A 108 10.18 -6.34 2.08
C MET A 108 10.98 -6.84 0.86
N GLU A 109 12.00 -6.10 0.41
CA GLU A 109 12.91 -6.56 -0.64
C GLU A 109 13.69 -7.80 -0.18
N ALA A 110 14.21 -7.80 1.05
CA ALA A 110 14.93 -8.94 1.61
C ALA A 110 14.06 -10.20 1.76
N ALA A 111 12.77 -10.05 2.06
CA ALA A 111 11.79 -11.13 2.08
C ALA A 111 11.43 -11.64 0.67
N GLY A 112 11.92 -11.00 -0.39
CA GLY A 112 11.79 -11.47 -1.76
C GLY A 112 10.69 -10.78 -2.58
N ALA A 113 10.17 -9.64 -2.16
CA ALA A 113 9.26 -8.86 -3.00
C ALA A 113 9.91 -8.48 -4.34
N ASP A 114 9.17 -8.59 -5.45
CA ASP A 114 9.67 -8.26 -6.78
C ASP A 114 9.55 -6.77 -7.10
N ALA A 115 8.66 -6.06 -6.40
CA ALA A 115 8.46 -4.62 -6.50
C ALA A 115 7.80 -4.09 -5.22
N LEU A 116 7.83 -2.76 -5.04
CA LEU A 116 7.12 -2.07 -3.98
C LEU A 116 6.07 -1.13 -4.56
N GLU A 117 4.90 -1.09 -3.93
CA GLU A 117 3.89 -0.06 -4.14
C GLU A 117 3.86 0.87 -2.93
N LEU A 118 4.22 2.15 -3.15
CA LEU A 118 4.04 3.20 -2.16
C LEU A 118 2.61 3.71 -2.23
N ASN A 119 1.84 3.46 -1.19
CA ASN A 119 0.50 3.99 -1.08
C ASN A 119 0.58 5.43 -0.54
N ALA A 120 0.76 6.40 -1.44
CA ALA A 120 0.91 7.81 -1.12
C ALA A 120 -0.45 8.38 -0.70
N TRP A 121 -0.73 8.27 0.59
CA TRP A 121 -1.96 8.72 1.19
C TRP A 121 -1.67 9.73 2.30
N TYR A 122 -2.09 10.95 2.10
CA TYR A 122 -2.09 11.98 3.13
C TYR A 122 -3.30 12.89 2.96
N MET A 123 -4.10 13.01 3.98
CA MET A 123 -5.20 13.97 3.98
C MET A 123 -4.66 15.33 4.42
N ALA A 124 -4.47 16.23 3.45
CA ALA A 124 -3.98 17.59 3.70
C ALA A 124 -5.11 18.45 4.31
N SER A 125 -5.33 18.30 5.61
CA SER A 125 -6.34 19.06 6.37
C SER A 125 -5.82 20.37 6.95
N ASP A 126 -4.50 20.59 6.94
CA ASP A 126 -3.89 21.83 7.40
C ASP A 126 -3.97 22.90 6.31
N PRO A 127 -4.69 24.00 6.51
CA PRO A 127 -4.80 25.09 5.53
C PRO A 127 -3.47 25.82 5.27
N ALA A 128 -2.47 25.68 6.13
CA ALA A 128 -1.15 26.26 5.93
C ALA A 128 -0.25 25.38 5.03
N LEU A 129 -0.63 24.12 4.76
CA LEU A 129 0.16 23.22 3.93
C LEU A 129 -0.10 23.50 2.44
N ALA A 130 0.90 24.01 1.74
CA ALA A 130 0.84 24.19 0.29
C ALA A 130 0.85 22.84 -0.44
N GLY A 131 0.08 22.72 -1.54
CA GLY A 131 0.05 21.49 -2.35
C GLY A 131 1.42 21.06 -2.85
N THR A 132 2.28 22.00 -3.25
CA THR A 132 3.66 21.72 -3.67
C THR A 132 4.52 21.14 -2.55
N ALA A 133 4.29 21.54 -1.30
CA ALA A 133 5.01 21.02 -0.16
C ALA A 133 4.57 19.56 0.15
N LEU A 134 3.30 19.25 -0.09
CA LEU A 134 2.79 17.88 0.02
C LEU A 134 3.36 16.99 -1.09
N GLU A 135 3.34 17.46 -2.34
CA GLU A 135 3.91 16.74 -3.48
C GLU A 135 5.39 16.44 -3.26
N GLU A 136 6.16 17.41 -2.76
CA GLU A 136 7.59 17.21 -2.45
C GLU A 136 7.83 16.16 -1.36
N ARG A 137 6.95 16.05 -0.36
CA ARG A 137 7.06 14.95 0.64
C ARG A 137 6.98 13.58 -0.02
N TYR A 138 6.04 13.38 -0.95
CA TYR A 138 5.92 12.12 -1.67
C TYR A 138 7.16 11.83 -2.54
N LEU A 139 7.69 12.85 -3.21
CA LEU A 139 8.89 12.69 -4.05
C LEU A 139 10.15 12.46 -3.23
N ALA A 140 10.29 13.14 -2.08
CA ALA A 140 11.40 12.92 -1.16
C ALA A 140 11.41 11.48 -0.64
N LEU A 141 10.23 10.96 -0.25
CA LEU A 141 10.07 9.59 0.19
C LEU A 141 10.48 8.58 -0.91
N LEU A 142 10.02 8.78 -2.14
CA LEU A 142 10.39 7.94 -3.27
C LEU A 142 11.89 7.94 -3.51
N ARG A 143 12.52 9.13 -3.52
CA ARG A 143 13.98 9.25 -3.72
C ARG A 143 14.75 8.53 -2.62
N GLU A 144 14.36 8.72 -1.35
CA GLU A 144 14.99 8.08 -0.20
C GLU A 144 14.90 6.56 -0.30
N LEU A 145 13.71 6.03 -0.56
CA LEU A 145 13.51 4.59 -0.73
C LEU A 145 14.36 4.03 -1.88
N LYS A 146 14.46 4.75 -3.00
CA LYS A 146 15.30 4.35 -4.14
C LYS A 146 16.80 4.34 -3.84
N THR A 147 17.26 4.93 -2.73
CA THR A 147 18.68 4.80 -2.31
C THR A 147 18.98 3.46 -1.64
N VAL A 148 17.96 2.77 -1.12
CA VAL A 148 18.13 1.56 -0.30
C VAL A 148 17.52 0.30 -0.92
N VAL A 149 16.60 0.42 -1.87
CA VAL A 149 16.03 -0.73 -2.59
C VAL A 149 16.43 -0.72 -4.06
N SER A 150 16.68 -1.89 -4.61
CA SER A 150 17.03 -2.10 -6.02
C SER A 150 15.81 -2.45 -6.88
N ILE A 151 14.78 -3.01 -6.28
CA ILE A 151 13.54 -3.42 -6.96
C ILE A 151 12.74 -2.21 -7.46
N PRO A 152 11.87 -2.38 -8.47
CA PRO A 152 10.97 -1.33 -8.95
C PRO A 152 10.07 -0.78 -7.84
N VAL A 153 9.87 0.54 -7.82
CA VAL A 153 8.96 1.21 -6.90
C VAL A 153 7.89 1.93 -7.69
N THR A 154 6.63 1.64 -7.41
CA THR A 154 5.47 2.33 -7.96
C THR A 154 4.82 3.21 -6.91
N MET A 155 4.05 4.21 -7.33
CA MET A 155 3.27 5.04 -6.41
C MET A 155 1.78 4.90 -6.70
N LYS A 156 1.01 4.55 -5.67
CA LYS A 156 -0.45 4.59 -5.73
C LYS A 156 -0.93 5.96 -5.30
N LEU A 157 -1.60 6.66 -6.22
CA LEU A 157 -1.93 8.07 -6.09
C LEU A 157 -3.41 8.30 -5.79
N SER A 158 -3.70 9.44 -5.19
CA SER A 158 -5.06 9.98 -5.15
C SER A 158 -5.39 10.71 -6.47
N PRO A 159 -6.66 10.97 -6.78
CA PRO A 159 -7.02 11.80 -7.93
C PRO A 159 -6.89 13.32 -7.66
N PHE A 160 -6.52 13.73 -6.44
CA PHE A 160 -6.59 15.12 -5.98
C PHE A 160 -5.25 15.86 -6.16
N PHE A 161 -4.79 15.94 -7.40
CA PHE A 161 -3.64 16.77 -7.77
C PHE A 161 -4.10 17.92 -8.66
N SER A 162 -3.56 19.11 -8.45
CA SER A 162 -3.83 20.25 -9.31
C SER A 162 -3.35 20.00 -10.74
N SER A 163 -2.25 19.28 -10.89
CA SER A 163 -1.69 18.87 -12.18
C SER A 163 -1.10 17.47 -12.07
N LEU A 164 -1.94 16.45 -12.21
CA LEU A 164 -1.50 15.06 -12.16
C LEU A 164 -0.41 14.73 -13.18
N PRO A 165 -0.46 15.18 -14.46
CA PRO A 165 0.61 14.90 -15.41
C PRO A 165 1.97 15.49 -15.00
N ASN A 166 1.97 16.69 -14.39
CA ASN A 166 3.20 17.28 -13.87
C ASN A 166 3.77 16.46 -12.71
N PHE A 167 2.93 16.05 -11.78
CA PHE A 167 3.36 15.23 -10.66
C PHE A 167 3.89 13.86 -11.13
N VAL A 168 3.21 13.21 -12.08
CA VAL A 168 3.66 11.94 -12.68
C VAL A 168 5.04 12.09 -13.36
N ALA A 169 5.29 13.19 -14.05
CA ALA A 169 6.62 13.48 -14.63
C ALA A 169 7.69 13.65 -13.54
N GLN A 170 7.33 14.24 -12.39
CA GLN A 170 8.26 14.32 -11.25
C GLN A 170 8.51 12.96 -10.59
N VAL A 171 7.51 12.09 -10.49
CA VAL A 171 7.67 10.69 -10.03
C VAL A 171 8.65 9.94 -10.94
N GLU A 172 8.51 10.08 -12.26
CA GLU A 172 9.44 9.50 -13.23
C GLU A 172 10.87 10.03 -13.02
N ALA A 173 11.03 11.34 -12.90
CA ALA A 173 12.32 11.96 -12.64
C ALA A 173 12.94 11.56 -11.28
N ALA A 174 12.11 11.22 -10.29
CA ALA A 174 12.54 10.73 -8.98
C ALA A 174 12.91 9.24 -8.97
N GLY A 175 12.81 8.53 -10.11
CA GLY A 175 13.16 7.13 -10.24
C GLY A 175 12.02 6.15 -9.98
N GLY A 176 10.78 6.61 -9.99
CA GLY A 176 9.61 5.74 -9.97
C GLY A 176 9.55 4.83 -11.18
N ALA A 177 9.00 3.64 -11.04
CA ALA A 177 8.80 2.66 -12.10
C ALA A 177 7.37 2.68 -12.66
N GLY A 178 6.41 3.19 -11.91
CA GLY A 178 5.01 3.21 -12.30
C GLY A 178 4.13 4.04 -11.36
N VAL A 179 2.88 4.21 -11.77
CA VAL A 179 1.83 4.80 -10.93
C VAL A 179 0.56 3.95 -11.00
N SER A 180 -0.06 3.73 -9.84
CA SER A 180 -1.38 3.09 -9.71
C SER A 180 -2.44 4.17 -9.51
N LEU A 181 -3.47 4.18 -10.36
CA LEU A 181 -4.53 5.16 -10.40
C LEU A 181 -5.90 4.48 -10.14
N PHE A 182 -6.64 4.79 -9.11
CA PHE A 182 -6.35 5.67 -8.00
C PHE A 182 -6.57 4.96 -6.68
N ASN A 183 -5.94 5.48 -5.62
CA ASN A 183 -6.31 5.10 -4.29
C ASN A 183 -7.76 5.49 -4.02
N ARG A 184 -8.51 4.60 -3.40
CA ARG A 184 -9.90 4.85 -3.10
C ARG A 184 -10.04 5.43 -1.71
N PHE A 185 -10.63 6.63 -1.64
CA PHE A 185 -10.89 7.28 -0.37
C PHE A 185 -12.08 6.63 0.32
N PHE A 186 -11.85 6.25 1.56
CA PHE A 186 -12.90 5.91 2.48
C PHE A 186 -13.70 7.18 2.81
N GLN A 187 -15.01 7.13 2.58
CA GLN A 187 -15.88 8.27 2.86
C GLN A 187 -16.72 7.92 4.09
N PRO A 188 -16.51 8.61 5.23
CA PRO A 188 -17.36 8.46 6.39
C PRO A 188 -18.78 8.96 6.07
N ASP A 189 -19.78 8.27 6.59
CA ASP A 189 -21.18 8.65 6.53
C ASP A 189 -21.68 9.07 7.91
N ILE A 190 -22.83 9.70 7.99
CA ILE A 190 -23.49 10.08 9.23
C ILE A 190 -24.75 9.25 9.39
N ASP A 191 -24.82 8.47 10.44
CA ASP A 191 -26.03 7.79 10.84
C ASP A 191 -27.00 8.79 11.48
N LEU A 192 -28.17 8.96 10.87
CA LEU A 192 -29.12 9.97 11.29
C LEU A 192 -29.90 9.57 12.57
N ASP A 193 -29.93 8.29 12.91
CA ASP A 193 -30.62 7.82 14.12
C ASP A 193 -29.73 7.99 15.36
N THR A 194 -28.43 7.72 15.20
CA THR A 194 -27.47 7.81 16.30
C THR A 194 -26.68 9.13 16.31
N LEU A 195 -26.79 9.94 15.27
CA LEU A 195 -26.00 11.16 15.02
C LEU A 195 -24.48 10.95 15.17
N SER A 196 -24.03 9.77 14.79
CA SER A 196 -22.62 9.38 14.86
C SER A 196 -22.04 9.19 13.47
N VAL A 197 -20.70 9.39 13.37
CA VAL A 197 -19.96 9.04 12.16
C VAL A 197 -19.87 7.51 12.07
N VAL A 198 -20.24 6.96 10.93
CA VAL A 198 -20.17 5.53 10.65
C VAL A 198 -19.29 5.26 9.44
N ASP A 199 -18.48 4.23 9.58
CA ASP A 199 -17.60 3.77 8.52
C ASP A 199 -18.34 2.77 7.63
N ARG A 200 -18.76 3.21 6.44
CA ARG A 200 -19.37 2.32 5.45
C ARG A 200 -18.37 2.02 4.35
N VAL A 201 -17.90 0.77 4.31
CA VAL A 201 -17.09 0.29 3.19
C VAL A 201 -18.00 0.09 1.98
N GLN A 202 -17.86 0.95 0.97
CA GLN A 202 -18.49 0.74 -0.33
C GLN A 202 -17.46 0.17 -1.30
N LEU A 203 -17.74 -0.97 -1.89
CA LEU A 203 -16.93 -1.51 -2.98
C LEU A 203 -17.05 -0.63 -4.23
N SER A 204 -16.05 -0.68 -5.10
CA SER A 204 -16.10 0.07 -6.36
C SER A 204 -17.24 -0.43 -7.26
N THR A 205 -17.67 0.42 -8.15
CA THR A 205 -18.58 0.12 -9.24
C THR A 205 -17.88 0.33 -10.57
N PRO A 206 -18.36 -0.19 -11.71
CA PRO A 206 -17.77 0.09 -13.02
C PRO A 206 -17.68 1.59 -13.36
N ALA A 207 -18.55 2.42 -12.78
CA ALA A 207 -18.51 3.87 -12.95
C ALA A 207 -17.24 4.50 -12.36
N ASP A 208 -16.68 3.93 -11.30
CA ASP A 208 -15.45 4.41 -10.67
C ASP A 208 -14.24 4.27 -11.62
N GLY A 209 -14.24 3.28 -12.51
CA GLY A 209 -13.19 3.07 -13.52
C GLY A 209 -13.10 4.17 -14.58
N LEU A 210 -14.17 4.96 -14.78
CA LEU A 210 -14.18 6.00 -15.82
C LEU A 210 -13.16 7.11 -15.56
N LEU A 211 -12.95 7.49 -14.31
CA LEU A 211 -11.96 8.49 -13.93
C LEU A 211 -10.54 7.96 -14.20
N THR A 212 -10.27 6.74 -13.77
CA THR A 212 -8.97 6.07 -13.97
C THR A 212 -8.66 5.93 -15.45
N MET A 213 -9.60 5.43 -16.25
CA MET A 213 -9.45 5.26 -17.70
C MET A 213 -9.13 6.59 -18.38
N ARG A 214 -9.81 7.68 -18.02
CA ARG A 214 -9.52 9.04 -18.55
C ARG A 214 -8.08 9.42 -18.28
N TRP A 215 -7.60 9.25 -17.05
CA TRP A 215 -6.26 9.65 -16.69
C TRP A 215 -5.17 8.76 -17.32
N ILE A 216 -5.41 7.46 -17.43
CA ILE A 216 -4.50 6.56 -18.17
C ILE A 216 -4.40 7.02 -19.64
N ALA A 217 -5.52 7.34 -20.28
CA ALA A 217 -5.52 7.81 -21.65
C ALA A 217 -4.76 9.15 -21.82
N LEU A 218 -4.89 10.07 -20.87
CA LEU A 218 -4.18 11.35 -20.89
C LEU A 218 -2.68 11.20 -20.60
N LEU A 219 -2.29 10.30 -19.71
CA LEU A 219 -0.89 10.09 -19.34
C LEU A 219 -0.14 9.24 -20.35
N ARG A 220 -0.84 8.35 -21.06
CA ARG A 220 -0.24 7.50 -22.08
C ARG A 220 0.44 8.32 -23.17
N GLY A 221 1.72 8.11 -23.38
CA GLY A 221 2.53 8.85 -24.34
C GLY A 221 3.19 10.11 -23.78
N HIS A 222 2.92 10.46 -22.52
CA HIS A 222 3.58 11.56 -21.81
C HIS A 222 4.54 11.10 -20.71
N THR A 223 4.57 9.83 -20.42
CA THR A 223 5.46 9.21 -19.43
C THR A 223 5.92 7.83 -19.90
N GLY A 224 7.13 7.43 -19.48
CA GLY A 224 7.66 6.09 -19.62
C GLY A 224 7.27 5.15 -18.48
N LEU A 225 6.58 5.66 -17.46
CA LEU A 225 6.13 4.88 -16.32
C LEU A 225 5.10 3.82 -16.70
N SER A 226 5.10 2.71 -16.00
CA SER A 226 3.98 1.76 -16.04
C SER A 226 2.73 2.42 -15.43
N LEU A 227 1.59 2.30 -16.12
CA LEU A 227 0.31 2.82 -15.65
C LEU A 227 -0.59 1.65 -15.26
N ALA A 228 -1.04 1.62 -14.00
CA ALA A 228 -1.96 0.62 -13.48
C ALA A 228 -3.32 1.26 -13.16
N ALA A 229 -4.40 0.60 -13.53
CA ALA A 229 -5.76 0.97 -13.14
C ALA A 229 -6.15 0.22 -11.87
N THR A 230 -6.72 0.93 -10.90
CA THR A 230 -7.28 0.32 -9.68
C THR A 230 -8.72 0.77 -9.46
N GLY A 231 -9.57 -0.18 -9.07
CA GLY A 231 -11.00 0.04 -8.89
C GLY A 231 -11.80 0.13 -10.20
N GLY A 232 -13.07 -0.23 -10.12
CA GLY A 232 -13.99 -0.15 -11.26
C GLY A 232 -13.88 -1.24 -12.31
N VAL A 233 -12.96 -2.20 -12.16
CA VAL A 233 -12.84 -3.35 -13.06
C VAL A 233 -13.61 -4.53 -12.45
N HIS A 234 -14.76 -4.86 -13.02
CA HIS A 234 -15.67 -5.90 -12.53
C HIS A 234 -15.90 -7.04 -13.52
N GLY A 235 -15.42 -6.89 -14.73
CA GLY A 235 -15.55 -7.89 -15.78
C GLY A 235 -14.55 -7.69 -16.91
N ALA A 236 -14.54 -8.62 -17.85
CA ALA A 236 -13.62 -8.57 -18.99
C ALA A 236 -13.78 -7.30 -19.84
N ASP A 237 -15.01 -6.82 -20.00
CA ASP A 237 -15.29 -5.61 -20.79
C ASP A 237 -14.65 -4.37 -20.16
N ASP A 238 -14.60 -4.28 -18.81
CA ASP A 238 -13.97 -3.16 -18.12
C ASP A 238 -12.44 -3.19 -18.29
N ALA A 239 -11.87 -4.39 -18.36
CA ALA A 239 -10.43 -4.57 -18.58
C ALA A 239 -10.02 -4.31 -20.04
N LEU A 240 -10.95 -4.46 -21.01
CA LEU A 240 -10.70 -4.24 -22.42
C LEU A 240 -10.80 -2.77 -22.83
N LYS A 241 -11.56 -1.95 -22.09
CA LYS A 241 -11.66 -0.50 -22.32
C LYS A 241 -10.35 0.20 -22.02
#